data_fa93ea0e883f92d39e6b5dd6419c4a31
#
_entry.id   fa93ea0e883f92d39e6b5dd6419c4a31
#
_cell.length_a   1.000
_cell.length_b   1.000
_cell.length_c   1.000
_cell.angle_alpha   90.00
_cell.angle_beta   90.00
_cell.angle_gamma   90.00
#
_symmetry.space_group_name_H-M   'P 1'
#
loop_
_entity.id
_entity.type
_entity.pdbx_description
1 polymer ?
#
loop_
_entity_poly.entity_id
_entity_poly.type
_entity_poly.pdbx_seq_one_letter_code
_entity_poly.pdbx_strand_id
1 'polypeptide(L)'
;FTATLGKGEFYQDPQDATAKQVIVPVDFSYPIDAAQFERRIAMALADKDGKRGDALKYTVTYDPTRLHAWIHSQPLALPHDDGAVAITIDSGVRSTRGGAGTKDALDASVRIPGLYSLTVDGVSPTLVNNDKYEPEQVLVANFSGAVRSGDVADAIQAWVLPANKPGVPAPGDGTPYDWDA
;
A
#
# COMPACT_ATOMS: atom_id res chain seq x y z
N PHE A 1 16.08 -20.72 19.50
CA PHE A 1 14.95 -19.83 19.31
C PHE A 1 15.22 -18.90 18.14
N THR A 2 14.26 -18.77 17.23
CA THR A 2 14.35 -17.90 16.06
C THR A 2 13.09 -17.02 15.97
N ALA A 3 13.28 -15.81 15.46
CA ALA A 3 12.23 -14.90 15.06
C ALA A 3 12.47 -14.49 13.61
N THR A 4 11.43 -14.34 12.82
CA THR A 4 11.51 -13.99 11.39
C THR A 4 10.48 -12.90 11.09
N LEU A 5 10.90 -11.84 10.44
CA LEU A 5 9.99 -10.83 9.90
C LEU A 5 9.39 -11.35 8.58
N GLY A 6 8.06 -11.30 8.50
CA GLY A 6 7.35 -11.49 7.24
C GLY A 6 7.33 -10.22 6.40
N LYS A 7 6.70 -10.30 5.23
CA LYS A 7 6.53 -9.15 4.36
C LYS A 7 5.57 -8.14 4.99
N GLY A 8 6.07 -6.95 5.30
CA GLY A 8 5.24 -5.86 5.78
C GLY A 8 4.41 -5.23 4.66
N GLU A 9 3.26 -4.70 5.01
CA GLU A 9 2.29 -4.11 4.10
C GLU A 9 1.84 -2.72 4.57
N PHE A 10 1.68 -1.81 3.62
CA PHE A 10 0.96 -0.58 3.83
C PHE A 10 -0.53 -0.83 3.60
N TYR A 11 -1.34 -0.59 4.61
CA TYR A 11 -2.77 -0.77 4.58
C TYR A 11 -3.49 0.58 4.64
N GLN A 12 -4.43 0.77 3.76
CA GLN A 12 -5.37 1.89 3.78
C GLN A 12 -6.78 1.33 3.85
N ASP A 13 -7.56 1.78 4.84
CA ASP A 13 -8.96 1.35 4.97
C ASP A 13 -9.78 1.88 3.79
N PRO A 14 -10.48 1.02 3.03
CA PRO A 14 -11.30 1.44 1.90
C PRO A 14 -12.48 2.34 2.31
N GLN A 15 -12.95 2.25 3.56
CA GLN A 15 -14.08 3.01 4.07
C GLN A 15 -13.65 4.28 4.83
N ASP A 16 -12.43 4.29 5.36
CA ASP A 16 -11.86 5.43 6.07
C ASP A 16 -10.48 5.79 5.50
N ALA A 17 -10.45 6.74 4.59
CA ALA A 17 -9.20 7.21 3.97
C ALA A 17 -8.18 7.81 4.97
N THR A 18 -8.58 8.08 6.21
CA THR A 18 -7.67 8.56 7.27
C THR A 18 -6.96 7.41 7.99
N ALA A 19 -7.54 6.22 7.97
CA ALA A 19 -7.00 5.03 8.59
C ALA A 19 -5.95 4.36 7.69
N LYS A 20 -4.74 4.92 7.70
CA LYS A 20 -3.56 4.39 7.01
C LYS A 20 -2.57 3.88 8.03
N GLN A 21 -2.10 2.64 7.86
CA GLN A 21 -1.15 2.02 8.78
C GLN A 21 -0.20 1.06 8.06
N VAL A 22 0.92 0.78 8.68
CA VAL A 22 1.82 -0.30 8.28
C VAL A 22 1.63 -1.48 9.21
N ILE A 23 1.53 -2.67 8.64
CA ILE A 23 1.39 -3.93 9.38
C ILE A 23 2.57 -4.83 9.00
N VAL A 24 3.29 -5.32 10.02
CA VAL A 24 4.44 -6.22 9.80
C VAL A 24 4.22 -7.48 10.62
N PRO A 25 4.09 -8.66 9.97
CA PRO A 25 4.00 -9.94 10.66
C PRO A 25 5.36 -10.40 11.14
N VAL A 26 5.36 -11.09 12.28
CA VAL A 26 6.55 -11.69 12.89
C VAL A 26 6.22 -13.11 13.32
N ASP A 27 7.04 -14.07 12.90
CA ASP A 27 6.91 -15.47 13.23
C ASP A 27 7.97 -15.92 14.22
N PHE A 28 7.59 -16.76 15.17
CA PHE A 28 8.48 -17.28 16.22
C PHE A 28 8.48 -18.80 16.24
N SER A 29 9.65 -19.39 16.44
CA SER A 29 9.78 -20.85 16.55
C SER A 29 9.21 -21.43 17.85
N TYR A 30 9.00 -20.60 18.88
CA TYR A 30 8.39 -20.94 20.18
C TYR A 30 7.60 -19.74 20.72
N PRO A 31 6.60 -19.96 21.60
CA PRO A 31 5.84 -18.88 22.22
C PRO A 31 6.73 -17.84 22.89
N ILE A 32 6.44 -16.56 22.68
CA ILE A 32 7.27 -15.45 23.14
C ILE A 32 6.75 -14.82 24.43
N ASP A 33 7.65 -14.13 25.14
CA ASP A 33 7.32 -13.16 26.18
C ASP A 33 6.96 -11.82 25.50
N ALA A 34 5.66 -11.53 25.42
CA ALA A 34 5.13 -10.35 24.74
C ALA A 34 5.72 -9.05 25.29
N ALA A 35 5.76 -8.89 26.61
CA ALA A 35 6.24 -7.66 27.23
C ALA A 35 7.73 -7.40 26.96
N GLN A 36 8.52 -8.46 26.91
CA GLN A 36 9.93 -8.38 26.57
C GLN A 36 10.16 -8.11 25.08
N PHE A 37 9.33 -8.69 24.23
CA PHE A 37 9.39 -8.48 22.78
C PHE A 37 9.04 -7.03 22.42
N GLU A 38 7.93 -6.51 22.91
CA GLU A 38 7.47 -5.15 22.63
C GLU A 38 8.52 -4.07 22.96
N ARG A 39 9.28 -4.24 24.03
CA ARG A 39 10.33 -3.29 24.42
C ARG A 39 11.52 -3.24 23.45
N ARG A 40 11.62 -4.19 22.55
CA ARG A 40 12.72 -4.32 21.57
C ARG A 40 12.37 -3.79 20.20
N ILE A 41 11.12 -3.39 20.01
CA ILE A 41 10.66 -2.87 18.74
C ILE A 41 10.94 -1.36 18.70
N ALA A 42 11.51 -0.91 17.59
CA ALA A 42 11.59 0.49 17.21
C ALA A 42 10.95 0.66 15.83
N MET A 43 10.12 1.67 15.67
CA MET A 43 9.48 2.01 14.41
C MET A 43 9.67 3.50 14.14
N ALA A 44 10.02 3.87 12.92
CA ALA A 44 10.24 5.25 12.52
C ALA A 44 9.86 5.48 11.05
N LEU A 45 9.45 6.70 10.73
CA LEU A 45 9.40 7.14 9.33
C LEU A 45 10.83 7.18 8.77
N ALA A 46 10.97 6.85 7.51
CA ALA A 46 12.21 6.99 6.76
C ALA A 46 11.92 7.69 5.42
N ASP A 47 12.81 8.54 4.99
CA ASP A 47 12.75 9.15 3.67
C ASP A 47 13.14 8.15 2.56
N LYS A 48 13.08 8.61 1.31
CA LYS A 48 13.45 7.81 0.14
C LYS A 48 14.90 7.30 0.17
N ASP A 49 15.78 7.98 0.91
CA ASP A 49 17.18 7.64 1.04
C ASP A 49 17.44 6.72 2.26
N GLY A 50 16.36 6.32 2.96
CA GLY A 50 16.41 5.43 4.13
C GLY A 50 16.81 6.13 5.43
N LYS A 51 16.93 7.46 5.44
CA LYS A 51 17.24 8.21 6.65
C LYS A 51 16.04 8.22 7.58
N ARG A 52 16.23 7.70 8.77
CA ARG A 52 15.19 7.64 9.81
C ARG A 52 14.86 9.03 10.34
N GLY A 53 13.58 9.34 10.40
CA GLY A 53 13.01 10.54 10.97
C GLY A 53 12.30 10.27 12.30
N ASP A 54 11.08 10.77 12.41
CA ASP A 54 10.30 10.70 13.65
C ASP A 54 9.93 9.27 14.03
N ALA A 55 10.05 8.97 15.34
CA ALA A 55 9.61 7.70 15.90
C ALA A 55 8.09 7.57 15.79
N LEU A 56 7.64 6.39 15.37
CA LEU A 56 6.23 6.04 15.27
C LEU A 56 5.80 5.20 16.46
N LYS A 57 4.63 5.50 16.98
CA LYS A 57 3.96 4.63 17.96
C LYS A 57 3.37 3.42 17.23
N TYR A 58 3.30 2.31 17.93
CA TYR A 58 2.77 1.05 17.41
C TYR A 58 1.99 0.30 18.48
N THR A 59 1.26 -0.71 18.05
CA THR A 59 0.65 -1.73 18.89
C THR A 59 1.01 -3.09 18.33
N VAL A 60 1.00 -4.12 19.18
CA VAL A 60 1.27 -5.49 18.75
C VAL A 60 0.08 -6.37 19.11
N THR A 61 -0.38 -7.13 18.13
CA THR A 61 -1.39 -8.17 18.33
C THR A 61 -0.75 -9.55 18.18
N TYR A 62 -1.31 -10.54 18.85
CA TYR A 62 -0.76 -11.89 18.90
C TYR A 62 -1.83 -12.91 18.61
N ASP A 63 -1.42 -14.01 18.00
CA ASP A 63 -2.25 -15.20 17.98
C ASP A 63 -2.36 -15.85 19.37
N PRO A 64 -3.34 -16.74 19.60
CA PRO A 64 -3.51 -17.41 20.91
C PRO A 64 -2.30 -18.24 21.34
N THR A 65 -1.50 -18.72 20.39
CA THR A 65 -0.31 -19.55 20.65
C THR A 65 0.95 -18.73 20.93
N ARG A 66 0.92 -17.41 20.62
CA ARG A 66 2.07 -16.51 20.66
C ARG A 66 3.25 -16.95 19.79
N LEU A 67 2.94 -17.66 18.72
CA LEU A 67 3.88 -18.00 17.66
C LEU A 67 3.87 -16.97 16.55
N HIS A 68 2.81 -16.19 16.43
CA HIS A 68 2.65 -15.13 15.45
C HIS A 68 2.29 -13.81 16.12
N ALA A 69 2.91 -12.73 15.67
CA ALA A 69 2.58 -11.38 16.08
C ALA A 69 2.44 -10.48 14.86
N TRP A 70 1.64 -9.43 14.98
CA TRP A 70 1.50 -8.37 13.98
C TRP A 70 1.77 -7.03 14.64
N ILE A 71 2.78 -6.34 14.14
CA ILE A 71 3.14 -4.99 14.58
C ILE A 71 2.35 -4.01 13.70
N HIS A 72 1.48 -3.23 14.31
CA HIS A 72 0.65 -2.23 13.65
C HIS A 72 1.15 -0.84 14.01
N SER A 73 1.49 -0.01 13.03
CA SER A 73 1.72 1.41 13.31
C SER A 73 0.41 2.07 13.76
N GLN A 74 0.50 3.16 14.51
CA GLN A 74 -0.64 4.06 14.63
C GLN A 74 -0.97 4.68 13.25
N PRO A 75 -2.18 5.25 13.10
CA PRO A 75 -2.55 5.93 11.85
C PRO A 75 -1.46 6.90 11.39
N LEU A 76 -1.06 6.78 10.12
CA LEU A 76 0.02 7.55 9.53
C LEU A 76 -0.54 8.74 8.75
N ALA A 77 0.05 9.92 8.96
CA ALA A 77 -0.01 10.97 7.95
C ALA A 77 1.00 10.64 6.84
N LEU A 78 0.54 10.66 5.59
CA LEU A 78 1.45 10.41 4.46
C LEU A 78 2.48 11.55 4.36
N PRO A 79 3.75 11.24 4.09
CA PRO A 79 4.76 12.25 3.81
C PRO A 79 4.46 12.97 2.48
N HIS A 80 5.14 14.07 2.22
CA HIS A 80 5.01 14.80 0.95
C HIS A 80 5.43 13.94 -0.24
N ASP A 81 6.58 13.31 -0.14
CA ASP A 81 7.15 12.42 -1.14
C ASP A 81 7.10 10.97 -0.67
N ASP A 82 7.32 10.02 -1.58
CA ASP A 82 7.41 8.60 -1.22
C ASP A 82 8.45 8.39 -0.12
N GLY A 83 8.09 7.52 0.81
CA GLY A 83 8.94 7.18 1.94
C GLY A 83 8.80 5.73 2.35
N ALA A 84 9.21 5.45 3.55
CA ALA A 84 9.08 4.13 4.14
C ALA A 84 8.84 4.21 5.65
N VAL A 85 8.32 3.14 6.22
CA VAL A 85 8.38 2.88 7.66
C VAL A 85 9.48 1.86 7.89
N ALA A 86 10.50 2.27 8.64
CA ALA A 86 11.58 1.40 9.08
C ALA A 86 11.20 0.78 10.43
N ILE A 87 11.35 -0.52 10.54
CA ILE A 87 11.09 -1.31 11.74
C ILE A 87 12.38 -2.03 12.12
N THR A 88 12.77 -1.94 13.37
CA THR A 88 13.88 -2.72 13.93
C THR A 88 13.39 -3.47 15.16
N ILE A 89 13.77 -4.73 15.28
CA ILE A 89 13.60 -5.53 16.48
C ILE A 89 14.99 -5.88 16.98
N ASP A 90 15.36 -5.34 18.13
CA ASP A 90 16.69 -5.60 18.73
C ASP A 90 16.87 -7.09 19.03
N SER A 91 18.13 -7.53 19.01
CA SER A 91 18.51 -8.87 19.42
C SER A 91 18.12 -9.19 20.87
N GLY A 92 18.11 -10.46 21.23
CA GLY A 92 17.80 -10.92 22.58
C GLY A 92 16.31 -11.08 22.86
N VAL A 93 15.44 -11.17 21.85
CA VAL A 93 14.03 -11.64 22.01
C VAL A 93 14.06 -13.04 22.58
N ARG A 94 13.21 -13.32 23.59
CA ARG A 94 13.20 -14.59 24.30
C ARG A 94 11.87 -15.31 24.23
N SER A 95 11.96 -16.63 24.23
CA SER A 95 10.81 -17.51 24.42
C SER A 95 10.39 -17.60 25.89
N THR A 96 9.10 -17.79 26.15
CA THR A 96 8.57 -18.13 27.50
C THR A 96 9.08 -19.48 27.98
N ARG A 97 9.58 -20.33 27.10
CA ARG A 97 10.17 -21.65 27.43
C ARG A 97 11.60 -21.56 27.93
N GLY A 98 12.19 -20.36 27.96
CA GLY A 98 13.59 -20.15 28.37
C GLY A 98 14.55 -20.34 27.18
N GLY A 99 15.85 -20.38 27.51
CA GLY A 99 16.93 -20.48 26.54
C GLY A 99 17.52 -19.13 26.13
N ALA A 100 18.46 -19.17 25.18
CA ALA A 100 19.08 -17.97 24.64
C ALA A 100 18.08 -17.19 23.75
N GLY A 101 18.15 -15.88 23.79
CA GLY A 101 17.40 -15.01 22.89
C GLY A 101 17.94 -15.04 21.46
N THR A 102 17.28 -14.29 20.56
CA THR A 102 17.77 -14.07 19.19
C THR A 102 19.16 -13.44 19.21
N LYS A 103 20.06 -13.89 18.33
CA LYS A 103 21.43 -13.39 18.27
C LYS A 103 21.51 -12.04 17.58
N ASP A 104 20.75 -11.90 16.50
CA ASP A 104 20.82 -10.75 15.62
C ASP A 104 19.54 -9.90 15.76
N ALA A 105 19.66 -8.62 15.46
CA ALA A 105 18.52 -7.74 15.27
C ALA A 105 17.84 -8.06 13.93
N LEU A 106 16.55 -7.76 13.84
CA LEU A 106 15.77 -7.90 12.62
C LEU A 106 15.36 -6.51 12.14
N ASP A 107 15.56 -6.25 10.86
CA ASP A 107 15.18 -5.00 10.22
C ASP A 107 14.22 -5.26 9.06
N ALA A 108 13.22 -4.40 8.94
CA ALA A 108 12.32 -4.35 7.80
C ALA A 108 12.06 -2.89 7.38
N SER A 109 11.69 -2.73 6.12
CA SER A 109 11.28 -1.44 5.57
C SER A 109 10.04 -1.66 4.71
N VAL A 110 8.99 -0.90 5.00
CA VAL A 110 7.73 -0.95 4.25
C VAL A 110 7.54 0.38 3.55
N ARG A 111 7.48 0.36 2.22
CA ARG A 111 7.24 1.58 1.43
C ARG A 111 5.85 2.14 1.73
N ILE A 112 5.79 3.46 1.85
CA ILE A 112 4.56 4.23 1.95
C ILE A 112 4.52 5.28 0.85
N PRO A 113 3.36 5.47 0.19
CA PRO A 113 3.23 6.48 -0.85
C PRO A 113 3.29 7.89 -0.25
N GLY A 114 3.79 8.85 -1.01
CA GLY A 114 3.67 10.26 -0.70
C GLY A 114 2.27 10.81 -1.00
N LEU A 115 1.96 12.01 -0.52
CA LEU A 115 0.68 12.69 -0.77
C LEU A 115 0.41 12.92 -2.26
N TYR A 116 1.46 13.08 -3.06
CA TYR A 116 1.39 13.39 -4.50
C TYR A 116 1.88 12.26 -5.38
N SER A 117 1.95 11.03 -4.86
CA SER A 117 2.39 9.86 -5.61
C SER A 117 1.25 9.10 -6.31
N LEU A 118 0.01 9.63 -6.25
CA LEU A 118 -1.10 9.01 -6.96
C LEU A 118 -0.86 9.09 -8.46
N THR A 119 -0.84 7.94 -9.11
CA THR A 119 -0.72 7.81 -10.57
C THR A 119 -1.97 7.19 -11.16
N VAL A 120 -2.23 7.50 -12.42
CA VAL A 120 -3.22 6.79 -13.24
C VAL A 120 -2.46 5.69 -13.97
N ASP A 121 -2.69 4.43 -13.60
CA ASP A 121 -1.96 3.29 -14.16
C ASP A 121 -2.53 2.84 -15.52
N GLY A 122 -3.71 3.29 -15.87
CA GLY A 122 -4.32 3.06 -17.16
C GLY A 122 -5.78 3.46 -17.21
N VAL A 123 -6.24 3.72 -18.41
CA VAL A 123 -7.66 3.96 -18.71
C VAL A 123 -8.06 3.07 -19.88
N SER A 124 -9.13 2.30 -19.74
CA SER A 124 -9.60 1.40 -20.79
C SER A 124 -11.13 1.47 -20.94
N PRO A 125 -11.65 1.47 -22.18
CA PRO A 125 -13.08 1.28 -22.40
C PRO A 125 -13.48 -0.17 -22.13
N THR A 126 -14.64 -0.35 -21.53
CA THR A 126 -15.21 -1.67 -21.24
C THR A 126 -16.72 -1.62 -21.46
N LEU A 127 -17.31 -2.75 -21.87
CA LEU A 127 -18.75 -2.92 -21.94
C LEU A 127 -19.22 -3.61 -20.67
N VAL A 128 -20.17 -3.00 -19.97
CA VAL A 128 -20.83 -3.56 -18.80
C VAL A 128 -22.34 -3.58 -19.05
N ASN A 129 -23.07 -4.48 -18.39
CA ASN A 129 -24.52 -4.41 -18.41
C ASN A 129 -24.97 -3.49 -17.28
N ASN A 130 -25.85 -2.54 -17.62
CA ASN A 130 -26.52 -1.71 -16.62
C ASN A 130 -27.59 -2.52 -15.85
N ASP A 131 -28.27 -1.89 -14.90
CA ASP A 131 -29.31 -2.53 -14.07
C ASP A 131 -30.50 -3.08 -14.87
N LYS A 132 -30.64 -2.71 -16.14
CA LYS A 132 -31.65 -3.21 -17.08
C LYS A 132 -31.17 -4.29 -18.02
N TYR A 133 -29.92 -4.79 -17.78
CA TYR A 133 -29.21 -5.74 -18.65
C TYR A 133 -28.94 -5.22 -20.07
N GLU A 134 -28.93 -3.90 -20.28
CA GLU A 134 -28.54 -3.28 -21.53
C GLU A 134 -27.03 -3.01 -21.53
N PRO A 135 -26.30 -3.22 -22.65
CA PRO A 135 -24.88 -2.94 -22.73
C PRO A 135 -24.62 -1.44 -22.63
N GLU A 136 -23.76 -1.06 -21.72
CA GLU A 136 -23.31 0.31 -21.50
C GLU A 136 -21.79 0.38 -21.63
N GLN A 137 -21.28 1.35 -22.36
CA GLN A 137 -19.86 1.59 -22.50
C GLN A 137 -19.36 2.48 -21.35
N VAL A 138 -18.41 1.97 -20.58
CA VAL A 138 -17.78 2.69 -19.46
C VAL A 138 -16.30 2.82 -19.68
N LEU A 139 -15.68 3.86 -19.11
CA LEU A 139 -14.25 4.00 -19.00
C LEU A 139 -13.81 3.55 -17.61
N VAL A 140 -12.93 2.57 -17.56
CA VAL A 140 -12.33 2.09 -16.31
C VAL A 140 -10.96 2.74 -16.17
N ALA A 141 -10.81 3.59 -15.14
CA ALA A 141 -9.52 4.18 -14.79
C ALA A 141 -8.95 3.46 -13.56
N ASN A 142 -7.72 2.98 -13.68
CA ASN A 142 -6.99 2.33 -12.60
C ASN A 142 -6.01 3.34 -11.97
N PHE A 143 -5.99 3.39 -10.65
CA PHE A 143 -5.14 4.29 -9.89
C PHE A 143 -4.21 3.49 -8.98
N SER A 144 -3.03 4.03 -8.68
CA SER A 144 -2.06 3.43 -7.76
C SER A 144 -2.50 3.45 -6.28
N GLY A 145 -3.58 4.14 -5.95
CA GLY A 145 -4.13 4.24 -4.60
C GLY A 145 -5.63 4.51 -4.61
N ALA A 146 -6.24 4.48 -3.44
CA ALA A 146 -7.66 4.77 -3.28
C ALA A 146 -7.95 6.26 -3.56
N VAL A 147 -8.99 6.51 -4.36
CA VAL A 147 -9.46 7.85 -4.74
C VAL A 147 -10.90 8.05 -4.30
N ARG A 148 -11.28 9.30 -4.06
CA ARG A 148 -12.68 9.65 -3.82
C ARG A 148 -13.37 9.85 -5.16
N SER A 149 -14.54 9.24 -5.32
CA SER A 149 -15.31 9.32 -6.57
C SER A 149 -15.62 10.76 -7.00
N GLY A 150 -15.91 11.65 -6.05
CA GLY A 150 -16.18 13.07 -6.33
C GLY A 150 -14.95 13.78 -6.91
N ASP A 151 -13.77 13.59 -6.31
CA ASP A 151 -12.52 14.22 -6.77
C ASP A 151 -12.14 13.73 -8.17
N VAL A 152 -12.43 12.45 -8.48
CA VAL A 152 -12.19 11.88 -9.80
C VAL A 152 -13.16 12.45 -10.83
N ALA A 153 -14.44 12.55 -10.50
CA ALA A 153 -15.46 13.09 -11.41
C ALA A 153 -15.15 14.54 -11.83
N ASP A 154 -14.64 15.35 -10.91
CA ASP A 154 -14.29 16.74 -11.19
C ASP A 154 -12.99 16.88 -11.99
N ALA A 155 -12.10 15.88 -11.93
CA ALA A 155 -10.79 15.90 -12.57
C ALA A 155 -10.78 15.26 -13.98
N ILE A 156 -11.76 14.41 -14.31
CA ILE A 156 -11.81 13.69 -15.57
C ILE A 156 -12.64 14.47 -16.58
N GLN A 157 -12.08 14.63 -17.78
CA GLN A 157 -12.77 15.11 -18.95
C GLN A 157 -12.64 14.06 -20.06
N ALA A 158 -13.74 13.70 -20.68
CA ALA A 158 -13.75 12.76 -21.78
C ALA A 158 -14.34 13.40 -23.05
N TRP A 159 -13.67 13.18 -24.17
CA TRP A 159 -14.15 13.64 -25.49
C TRP A 159 -14.25 12.47 -26.45
N VAL A 160 -15.29 12.47 -27.24
CA VAL A 160 -15.38 11.56 -28.38
C VAL A 160 -14.61 12.18 -29.55
N LEU A 161 -13.54 11.53 -29.94
CA LEU A 161 -12.76 11.96 -31.09
C LEU A 161 -13.50 11.61 -32.41
N PRO A 162 -13.53 12.50 -33.39
CA PRO A 162 -14.13 12.18 -34.71
C PRO A 162 -13.37 11.04 -35.38
N ALA A 163 -14.08 10.23 -36.17
CA ALA A 163 -13.49 9.14 -36.96
C ALA A 163 -12.40 9.60 -37.92
N ASN A 164 -12.46 10.86 -38.37
CA ASN A 164 -11.48 11.46 -39.27
C ASN A 164 -10.86 12.70 -38.62
N LYS A 165 -9.56 12.84 -38.73
CA LYS A 165 -8.85 14.04 -38.27
C LYS A 165 -9.22 15.24 -39.19
N PRO A 166 -9.64 16.39 -38.62
CA PRO A 166 -9.94 17.57 -39.42
C PRO A 166 -8.75 17.99 -40.31
N GLY A 167 -8.98 18.20 -41.60
CA GLY A 167 -7.94 18.62 -42.57
C GLY A 167 -7.03 17.50 -43.08
N VAL A 168 -7.25 16.26 -42.67
CA VAL A 168 -6.54 15.08 -43.20
C VAL A 168 -7.51 14.24 -44.03
N PRO A 169 -7.14 13.83 -45.28
CA PRO A 169 -7.98 12.93 -46.05
C PRO A 169 -8.28 11.64 -45.29
N ALA A 170 -9.54 11.19 -45.30
CA ALA A 170 -9.91 9.92 -44.73
C ALA A 170 -9.16 8.78 -45.44
N PRO A 171 -8.73 7.71 -44.68
CA PRO A 171 -8.21 6.51 -45.31
C PRO A 171 -9.23 5.93 -46.29
N GLY A 172 -8.79 5.58 -47.53
CA GLY A 172 -9.66 5.13 -48.59
C GLY A 172 -10.32 3.77 -48.37
N ASP A 173 -9.90 3.05 -47.34
CA ASP A 173 -10.43 1.74 -46.89
C ASP A 173 -11.50 1.84 -45.80
N GLY A 174 -11.88 3.06 -45.41
CA GLY A 174 -12.90 3.28 -44.37
C GLY A 174 -12.42 3.03 -42.93
N THR A 175 -11.13 2.78 -42.69
CA THR A 175 -10.59 2.65 -41.33
C THR A 175 -10.62 4.01 -40.63
N PRO A 176 -11.01 4.07 -39.34
CA PRO A 176 -10.93 5.28 -38.55
C PRO A 176 -9.48 5.78 -38.43
N TYR A 177 -9.31 7.09 -38.32
CA TYR A 177 -8.00 7.69 -38.07
C TYR A 177 -7.47 7.21 -36.71
N ASP A 178 -6.23 6.72 -36.66
CA ASP A 178 -5.53 6.38 -35.43
C ASP A 178 -5.02 7.67 -34.78
N TRP A 179 -5.63 8.02 -33.66
CA TRP A 179 -5.27 9.18 -32.87
C TRP A 179 -4.15 8.78 -31.91
N ASP A 180 -2.95 9.31 -32.12
CA ASP A 180 -1.85 9.18 -31.20
C ASP A 180 -2.22 9.79 -29.85
N ALA A 181 -1.87 9.09 -28.75
CA ALA A 181 -2.09 9.51 -27.38
C ALA A 181 -1.12 10.62 -26.96
#